data_2a4afa931f804e12b057d8612a62d8a9
#
_entry.id   2a4afa931f804e12b057d8612a62d8a9
#
_cell.length_a   1.000
_cell.length_b   1.000
_cell.length_c   1.000
_cell.angle_alpha   90.00
_cell.angle_beta   90.00
_cell.angle_gamma   90.00
#
_symmetry.space_group_name_H-M   'P 1'
#
loop_
_entity.id
_entity.type
_entity.pdbx_description
1 polymer ?
#
loop_
_entity_poly.entity_id
_entity_poly.type
_entity_poly.pdbx_seq_one_letter_code
_entity_poly.pdbx_strand_id
1 'polypeptide(L)'
;MDYYQNGADRLDGPMRRKPDGTYEAIDWETAIREIAAKFSAIKARHGGESILYYGGGSQGNHLGGVYGDSTIKALGIQYRSNALAQEKTGEAWVQGKMTGSGIHGDFEHCEV
;
A
#
# COMPACT_ATOMS: atom_id res chain seq x y z
N MET A 1 -15.98 18.20 6.62
CA MET A 1 -15.28 17.42 5.58
C MET A 1 -14.33 18.28 4.76
N ASP A 2 -14.76 19.45 4.32
CA ASP A 2 -13.97 20.35 3.47
C ASP A 2 -12.58 20.71 4.06
N TYR A 3 -12.52 21.05 5.34
CA TYR A 3 -11.26 21.32 6.04
C TYR A 3 -10.23 20.17 5.92
N TYR A 4 -10.68 18.91 6.04
CA TYR A 4 -9.77 17.77 5.96
C TYR A 4 -9.36 17.39 4.54
N GLN A 5 -10.16 17.77 3.55
CA GLN A 5 -9.86 17.48 2.16
C GLN A 5 -9.09 18.59 1.46
N ASN A 6 -9.38 19.85 1.81
CA ASN A 6 -8.91 21.02 1.09
C ASN A 6 -8.16 22.02 1.99
N GLY A 7 -7.77 21.61 3.21
CA GLY A 7 -7.01 22.46 4.12
C GLY A 7 -5.69 22.94 3.49
N ALA A 8 -5.34 24.19 3.73
CA ALA A 8 -4.12 24.80 3.17
C ALA A 8 -2.81 24.14 3.64
N ASP A 9 -2.88 23.34 4.69
CA ASP A 9 -1.76 22.59 5.27
C ASP A 9 -1.66 21.14 4.76
N ARG A 10 -2.56 20.74 3.83
CA ARG A 10 -2.46 19.43 3.18
C ARG A 10 -1.32 19.38 2.18
N LEU A 11 -0.66 18.23 2.14
CA LEU A 11 0.30 17.93 1.08
C LEU A 11 -0.47 17.66 -0.22
N ASP A 12 -0.17 18.42 -1.25
CA ASP A 12 -0.73 18.30 -2.60
C ASP A 12 0.25 17.71 -3.62
N GLY A 13 1.47 17.45 -3.17
CA GLY A 13 2.52 16.86 -3.99
C GLY A 13 3.61 16.17 -3.17
N PRO A 14 4.56 15.52 -3.84
CA PRO A 14 5.67 14.86 -3.16
C PRO A 14 6.65 15.88 -2.57
N MET A 15 7.20 15.52 -1.43
CA MET A 15 8.22 16.32 -0.75
C MET A 15 9.46 15.49 -0.47
N ARG A 16 10.62 16.09 -0.68
CA ARG A 16 11.92 15.51 -0.36
C ARG A 16 12.41 16.05 0.98
N ARG A 17 12.80 15.15 1.88
CA ARG A 17 13.47 15.54 3.11
C ARG A 17 14.93 15.90 2.85
N LYS A 18 15.36 17.06 3.30
CA LYS A 18 16.74 17.54 3.24
C LYS A 18 17.57 17.03 4.43
N PRO A 19 18.92 17.11 4.35
CA PRO A 19 19.80 16.69 5.44
C PRO A 19 19.58 17.45 6.75
N ASP A 20 19.15 18.71 6.68
CA ASP A 20 18.82 19.56 7.83
C ASP A 20 17.46 19.19 8.49
N GLY A 21 16.76 18.20 7.93
CA GLY A 21 15.45 17.75 8.40
C GLY A 21 14.26 18.51 7.85
N THR A 22 14.48 19.60 7.13
CA THR A 22 13.41 20.35 6.44
C THR A 22 12.96 19.63 5.17
N TYR A 23 11.86 20.07 4.58
CA TYR A 23 11.28 19.48 3.37
C TYR A 23 11.25 20.49 2.24
N GLU A 24 11.43 20.01 1.03
CA GLU A 24 11.26 20.76 -0.21
C GLU A 24 10.27 20.06 -1.13
N ALA A 25 9.41 20.82 -1.80
CA ALA A 25 8.53 20.29 -2.82
C ALA A 25 9.34 19.87 -4.06
N ILE A 26 8.99 18.69 -4.61
CA ILE A 26 9.57 18.18 -5.86
C ILE A 26 8.42 17.71 -6.77
N ASP A 27 8.70 17.55 -8.06
CA ASP A 27 7.72 16.98 -8.98
C ASP A 27 7.64 15.44 -8.87
N TRP A 28 6.54 14.89 -9.37
CA TRP A 28 6.30 13.44 -9.34
C TRP A 28 7.32 12.63 -10.13
N GLU A 29 7.79 13.14 -11.26
CA GLU A 29 8.79 12.45 -12.07
C GLU A 29 10.11 12.32 -11.31
N THR A 30 10.55 13.40 -10.68
CA THR A 30 11.74 13.40 -9.82
C THR A 30 11.59 12.44 -8.65
N ALA A 31 10.45 12.48 -7.94
CA ALA A 31 10.19 11.58 -6.82
C ALA A 31 10.26 10.10 -7.24
N ILE A 32 9.56 9.73 -8.31
CA ILE A 32 9.51 8.34 -8.81
C ILE A 32 10.90 7.90 -9.26
N ARG A 33 11.62 8.71 -10.01
CA ARG A 33 12.97 8.39 -10.49
C ARG A 33 13.94 8.14 -9.34
N GLU A 34 13.94 9.00 -8.32
CA GLU A 34 14.82 8.87 -7.16
C GLU A 34 14.48 7.64 -6.31
N ILE A 35 13.20 7.36 -6.09
CA ILE A 35 12.74 6.17 -5.38
C ILE A 35 13.14 4.91 -6.13
N ALA A 36 12.89 4.86 -7.44
CA ALA A 36 13.24 3.72 -8.28
C ALA A 36 14.76 3.46 -8.29
N ALA A 37 15.57 4.51 -8.37
CA ALA A 37 17.03 4.39 -8.32
C ALA A 37 17.50 3.82 -6.97
N LYS A 38 16.93 4.29 -5.86
CA LYS A 38 17.26 3.77 -4.51
C LYS A 38 16.86 2.31 -4.35
N PHE A 39 15.66 1.92 -4.75
CA PHE A 39 15.21 0.52 -4.70
C PHE A 39 16.07 -0.38 -5.59
N SER A 40 16.42 0.06 -6.79
CA SER A 40 17.31 -0.69 -7.69
C SER A 40 18.69 -0.90 -7.07
N ALA A 41 19.25 0.12 -6.44
CA ALA A 41 20.54 0.02 -5.75
C ALA A 41 20.49 -0.94 -4.54
N ILE A 42 19.42 -0.88 -3.74
CA ILE A 42 19.20 -1.80 -2.61
C ILE A 42 19.07 -3.24 -3.11
N LYS A 43 18.25 -3.46 -4.12
CA LYS A 43 18.07 -4.78 -4.74
C LYS A 43 19.37 -5.34 -5.30
N ALA A 44 20.16 -4.51 -5.99
CA ALA A 44 21.43 -4.93 -6.58
C ALA A 44 22.47 -5.30 -5.50
N ARG A 45 22.44 -4.61 -4.36
CA ARG A 45 23.41 -4.81 -3.27
C ARG A 45 23.01 -5.91 -2.29
N HIS A 46 21.73 -6.06 -2.01
CA HIS A 46 21.23 -6.87 -0.90
C HIS A 46 20.17 -7.89 -1.30
N GLY A 47 19.74 -7.92 -2.55
CA GLY A 47 18.63 -8.77 -3.01
C GLY A 47 17.25 -8.21 -2.66
N GLY A 48 16.21 -8.78 -3.29
CA GLY A 48 14.83 -8.40 -3.04
C GLY A 48 14.32 -8.77 -1.64
N GLU A 49 14.93 -9.76 -1.02
CA GLU A 49 14.63 -10.20 0.35
C GLU A 49 15.00 -9.18 1.43
N SER A 50 15.82 -8.16 1.09
CA SER A 50 16.12 -7.06 2.00
C SER A 50 15.01 -6.01 2.09
N ILE A 51 13.99 -6.14 1.25
CA ILE A 51 12.87 -5.20 1.15
C ILE A 51 11.60 -5.87 1.68
N LEU A 52 10.97 -5.24 2.66
CA LEU A 52 9.65 -5.65 3.15
C LEU A 52 8.58 -4.76 2.54
N TYR A 53 7.56 -5.36 1.93
CA TYR A 53 6.35 -4.65 1.57
C TYR A 53 5.33 -4.75 2.70
N TYR A 54 4.95 -3.61 3.24
CA TYR A 54 3.85 -3.51 4.20
C TYR A 54 2.72 -2.70 3.56
N GLY A 55 1.68 -3.40 3.14
CA GLY A 55 0.52 -2.79 2.49
C GLY A 55 -0.62 -2.57 3.47
N GLY A 56 -1.24 -1.39 3.39
CA GLY A 56 -2.51 -1.15 4.05
C GLY A 56 -3.65 -1.82 3.31
N GLY A 57 -4.66 -2.27 4.02
CA GLY A 57 -5.92 -2.71 3.44
C GLY A 57 -6.99 -1.63 3.54
N SER A 58 -8.16 -1.92 3.11
CA SER A 58 -9.42 -1.23 3.45
C SER A 58 -9.81 0.02 2.67
N GLN A 59 -8.99 0.57 1.83
CA GLN A 59 -9.32 1.88 1.22
C GLN A 59 -10.12 1.78 -0.08
N GLY A 60 -10.55 0.61 -0.46
CA GLY A 60 -11.29 0.43 -1.72
C GLY A 60 -10.51 0.78 -2.99
N ASN A 61 -9.23 1.12 -2.87
CA ASN A 61 -8.36 1.40 -4.01
C ASN A 61 -7.75 0.10 -4.55
N HIS A 62 -8.57 -0.68 -5.22
CA HIS A 62 -8.14 -1.95 -5.81
C HIS A 62 -7.12 -1.78 -6.95
N LEU A 63 -7.17 -0.65 -7.66
CA LEU A 63 -6.17 -0.32 -8.69
C LEU A 63 -4.77 -0.15 -8.06
N GLY A 64 -4.68 0.49 -6.90
CA GLY A 64 -3.44 0.60 -6.15
C GLY A 64 -2.84 -0.76 -5.79
N GLY A 65 -3.67 -1.76 -5.48
CA GLY A 65 -3.25 -3.13 -5.21
C GLY A 65 -2.56 -3.78 -6.41
N VAL A 66 -3.12 -3.62 -7.61
CA VAL A 66 -2.55 -4.18 -8.85
C VAL A 66 -1.15 -3.59 -9.13
N TYR A 67 -0.99 -2.28 -8.98
CA TYR A 67 0.32 -1.64 -9.14
C TYR A 67 1.29 -2.06 -8.04
N GLY A 68 0.82 -2.24 -6.82
CA GLY A 68 1.61 -2.75 -5.71
C GLY A 68 2.19 -4.13 -5.99
N ASP A 69 1.38 -5.07 -6.48
CA ASP A 69 1.82 -6.43 -6.83
C ASP A 69 2.86 -6.41 -7.97
N SER A 70 2.68 -5.56 -8.97
CA SER A 70 3.66 -5.39 -10.04
C SER A 70 5.00 -4.87 -9.52
N THR A 71 4.96 -3.92 -8.60
CA THR A 71 6.16 -3.36 -7.94
C THR A 71 6.88 -4.42 -7.09
N ILE A 72 6.14 -5.19 -6.29
CA ILE A 72 6.65 -6.30 -5.49
C ILE A 72 7.39 -7.30 -6.38
N LYS A 73 6.78 -7.70 -7.49
CA LYS A 73 7.35 -8.63 -8.46
C LYS A 73 8.61 -8.07 -9.12
N ALA A 74 8.57 -6.82 -9.57
CA ALA A 74 9.71 -6.17 -10.21
C ALA A 74 10.92 -6.04 -9.28
N LEU A 75 10.69 -5.76 -8.01
CA LEU A 75 11.74 -5.66 -7.00
C LEU A 75 12.21 -7.02 -6.47
N GLY A 76 11.47 -8.11 -6.70
CA GLY A 76 11.78 -9.44 -6.17
C GLY A 76 11.54 -9.53 -4.66
N ILE A 77 10.59 -8.76 -4.14
CA ILE A 77 10.24 -8.74 -2.72
C ILE A 77 9.60 -10.08 -2.35
N GLN A 78 10.16 -10.75 -1.34
CA GLN A 78 9.66 -12.02 -0.83
C GLN A 78 8.80 -11.85 0.43
N TYR A 79 9.08 -10.83 1.21
CA TYR A 79 8.39 -10.58 2.48
C TYR A 79 7.34 -9.50 2.32
N ARG A 80 6.11 -9.86 2.63
CA ARG A 80 4.99 -8.92 2.64
C ARG A 80 4.06 -9.18 3.80
N SER A 81 3.49 -8.13 4.34
CA SER A 81 2.47 -8.19 5.37
C SER A 81 1.45 -7.07 5.19
N ASN A 82 0.31 -7.22 5.80
CA ASN A 82 -0.72 -6.18 5.89
C ASN A 82 -1.60 -6.42 7.13
N ALA A 83 -2.42 -5.45 7.48
CA ALA A 83 -3.32 -5.56 8.62
C ALA A 83 -4.31 -6.71 8.47
N LEU A 84 -4.84 -6.92 7.26
CA LEU A 84 -5.80 -8.00 7.00
C LEU A 84 -5.21 -9.39 7.24
N ALA A 85 -3.94 -9.59 6.90
CA ALA A 85 -3.26 -10.87 7.15
C ALA A 85 -3.12 -11.18 8.64
N GLN A 86 -3.13 -10.17 9.49
CA GLN A 86 -3.04 -10.32 10.95
C GLN A 86 -4.42 -10.35 11.61
N GLU A 87 -5.37 -9.53 11.15
CA GLU A 87 -6.67 -9.39 11.76
C GLU A 87 -7.70 -10.40 11.24
N LYS A 88 -7.65 -10.69 9.94
CA LYS A 88 -8.69 -11.43 9.21
C LYS A 88 -8.28 -12.82 8.75
N THR A 89 -7.11 -13.30 9.15
CA THR A 89 -6.61 -14.62 8.68
C THR A 89 -7.56 -15.74 9.06
N GLY A 90 -8.02 -15.78 10.31
CA GLY A 90 -8.95 -16.81 10.79
C GLY A 90 -10.30 -16.71 10.10
N GLU A 91 -10.84 -15.50 10.00
CA GLU A 91 -12.12 -15.24 9.34
C GLU A 91 -12.07 -15.64 7.86
N ALA A 92 -11.06 -15.19 7.12
CA ALA A 92 -10.88 -15.52 5.72
C ALA A 92 -10.71 -17.04 5.49
N TRP A 93 -9.99 -17.71 6.38
CA TRP A 93 -9.80 -19.16 6.32
C TRP A 93 -11.12 -19.94 6.54
N VAL A 94 -11.89 -19.55 7.56
CA VAL A 94 -13.20 -20.16 7.85
C VAL A 94 -14.16 -19.92 6.69
N GLN A 95 -14.32 -18.69 6.23
CA GLN A 95 -15.18 -18.36 5.10
C GLN A 95 -14.77 -19.12 3.84
N GLY A 96 -13.47 -19.17 3.52
CA GLY A 96 -12.97 -19.93 2.38
C GLY A 96 -13.29 -21.42 2.46
N LYS A 97 -13.27 -22.02 3.67
CA LYS A 97 -13.63 -23.41 3.88
C LYS A 97 -15.14 -23.68 3.80
N MET A 98 -15.95 -22.74 4.28
CA MET A 98 -17.40 -22.90 4.32
C MET A 98 -18.07 -22.60 2.98
N THR A 99 -17.60 -21.56 2.27
CA THR A 99 -18.31 -21.02 1.10
C THR A 99 -17.45 -20.94 -0.15
N GLY A 100 -16.15 -21.21 -0.05
CA GLY A 100 -15.20 -21.09 -1.15
C GLY A 100 -14.76 -19.64 -1.45
N SER A 101 -15.35 -18.64 -0.80
CA SER A 101 -15.04 -17.22 -1.00
C SER A 101 -15.34 -16.40 0.25
N GLY A 102 -14.92 -15.15 0.25
CA GLY A 102 -15.37 -14.17 1.24
C GLY A 102 -16.87 -13.92 1.10
N ILE A 103 -17.57 -13.90 2.23
CA ILE A 103 -19.00 -13.59 2.28
C ILE A 103 -19.21 -12.21 2.92
N HIS A 104 -20.20 -11.49 2.40
CA HIS A 104 -20.68 -10.24 2.95
C HIS A 104 -22.14 -10.40 3.34
N GLY A 105 -22.60 -9.60 4.29
CA GLY A 105 -24.00 -9.55 4.66
C GLY A 105 -24.88 -9.16 3.48
N ASP A 106 -25.97 -9.86 3.31
CA ASP A 106 -26.99 -9.56 2.31
C ASP A 106 -28.00 -8.59 2.91
N PHE A 107 -27.72 -7.29 2.80
CA PHE A 107 -28.56 -6.26 3.37
C PHE A 107 -29.84 -5.98 2.62
N GLU A 108 -29.93 -6.42 1.36
CA GLU A 108 -31.13 -6.23 0.53
C GLU A 108 -32.26 -7.16 0.94
N HIS A 109 -31.93 -8.29 1.55
CA HIS A 109 -32.91 -9.31 1.98
C HIS A 109 -33.04 -9.41 3.52
N CYS A 110 -32.51 -8.43 4.25
CA CYS A 110 -32.70 -8.37 5.69
C CYS A 110 -34.10 -7.88 6.02
N GLU A 111 -34.81 -8.64 6.86
CA GLU A 111 -36.04 -8.18 7.49
C GLU A 111 -35.67 -7.36 8.75
N VAL A 112 -36.22 -6.15 8.88
CA VAL A 112 -36.02 -5.27 10.04
C VAL A 112 -37.18 -5.43 11.03
#